data_a2b9e9362ce8de6be61e1a93173bd0bf
#
_entry.id   a2b9e9362ce8de6be61e1a93173bd0bf
#
_cell.length_a   1.000
_cell.length_b   1.000
_cell.length_c   1.000
_cell.angle_alpha   90.00
_cell.angle_beta   90.00
_cell.angle_gamma   90.00
#
_symmetry.space_group_name_H-M   'P 1'
#
loop_
_entity.id
_entity.type
_entity.pdbx_description
1 polymer ?
#
loop_
_entity_poly.entity_id
_entity_poly.type
_entity_poly.pdbx_seq_one_letter_code
_entity_poly.pdbx_strand_id
1 'polypeptide(L)'
;SKCYNLNKTVQESLREVHSKFTDTLSGKLNFSIPQREALFSGSEGIVTIGGGKYSVLAYTMIKKLRDTGTTLPIEVIIPPQDEGEDDFCKNWLPKFNGKCIYFSDIVPSKPLSDLKLTHFQLKVFGLIISSFKRIIFLDADNYAVKNLDLAFNTTSFNDTGLILWPDFWRRVTPPAFYNIIGSSIDIGKRVRFVSDDISPVSRYDPFVSNSNDYTPKERQEHFLKHVPLHDLDGTMPDLSSESGQMVIDKIRHFNTLLLALYYNVYGPTWYYKMISQGTAGEGDKDTFVAAAHALNMPYYQVRTKFEFDGFFYQKDDYKGLALLQHDFEQDY
;
A
#
# COMPACT_ATOMS: atom_id res chain seq x y z
N SER A 1 -2.42 24.22 -9.16
CA SER A 1 -1.37 23.40 -8.53
C SER A 1 -0.25 23.20 -9.55
N LYS A 2 1.00 23.40 -9.13
CA LYS A 2 2.15 23.11 -10.00
C LYS A 2 2.39 21.62 -9.93
N CYS A 3 2.12 20.89 -11.01
CA CYS A 3 2.52 19.48 -11.13
C CYS A 3 4.03 19.34 -10.93
N TYR A 4 4.44 18.29 -10.23
CA TYR A 4 5.86 17.92 -10.13
C TYR A 4 6.36 17.52 -11.51
N ASN A 5 7.13 18.41 -12.14
CA ASN A 5 7.56 18.25 -13.52
C ASN A 5 9.03 17.82 -13.55
N LEU A 6 9.26 16.58 -13.93
CA LEU A 6 10.60 16.04 -14.19
C LEU A 6 10.99 16.34 -15.63
N ASN A 7 12.18 16.91 -15.84
CA ASN A 7 12.71 17.03 -17.18
C ASN A 7 13.00 15.64 -17.78
N LYS A 8 13.07 15.56 -19.11
CA LYS A 8 13.22 14.30 -19.84
C LYS A 8 14.48 13.52 -19.45
N THR A 9 15.60 14.21 -19.27
CA THR A 9 16.88 13.59 -18.89
C THR A 9 16.79 12.91 -17.53
N VAL A 10 16.14 13.55 -16.54
CA VAL A 10 15.92 12.95 -15.20
C VAL A 10 15.00 11.75 -15.30
N GLN A 11 13.92 11.83 -16.10
CA GLN A 11 13.03 10.67 -16.31
C GLN A 11 13.78 9.47 -16.90
N GLU A 12 14.63 9.71 -17.90
CA GLU A 12 15.44 8.66 -18.54
C GLU A 12 16.44 8.05 -17.55
N SER A 13 17.13 8.87 -16.75
CA SER A 13 18.04 8.38 -15.72
C SER A 13 17.32 7.56 -14.64
N LEU A 14 16.16 8.01 -14.16
CA LEU A 14 15.36 7.27 -13.20
C LEU A 14 14.84 5.95 -13.78
N ARG A 15 14.44 5.94 -15.04
CA ARG A 15 14.03 4.73 -15.76
C ARG A 15 15.16 3.71 -15.84
N GLU A 16 16.38 4.16 -16.19
CA GLU A 16 17.55 3.29 -16.26
C GLU A 16 17.88 2.65 -14.91
N VAL A 17 17.90 3.45 -13.83
CA VAL A 17 18.20 2.96 -12.49
C VAL A 17 17.09 2.02 -11.99
N HIS A 18 15.82 2.36 -12.26
CA HIS A 18 14.68 1.51 -11.92
C HIS A 18 14.77 0.16 -12.67
N SER A 19 15.04 0.15 -13.97
CA SER A 19 15.22 -1.07 -14.76
C SER A 19 16.36 -1.94 -14.20
N LYS A 20 17.52 -1.36 -13.88
CA LYS A 20 18.63 -2.10 -13.26
C LYS A 20 18.23 -2.74 -11.93
N PHE A 21 17.40 -2.09 -11.13
CA PHE A 21 16.93 -2.66 -9.87
C PHE A 21 15.94 -3.81 -10.12
N THR A 22 14.96 -3.64 -11.01
CA THR A 22 14.03 -4.72 -11.37
C THR A 22 14.72 -5.91 -12.03
N ASP A 23 15.75 -5.69 -12.82
CA ASP A 23 16.61 -6.75 -13.37
C ASP A 23 17.37 -7.49 -12.24
N THR A 24 17.77 -6.78 -11.20
CA THR A 24 18.38 -7.41 -10.02
C THR A 24 17.38 -8.27 -9.26
N LEU A 25 16.13 -7.83 -9.12
CA LEU A 25 15.06 -8.63 -8.52
C LEU A 25 14.77 -9.92 -9.31
N SER A 26 14.76 -9.81 -10.64
CA SER A 26 14.50 -10.93 -11.55
C SER A 26 15.70 -11.89 -11.68
N GLY A 27 16.89 -11.41 -11.40
CA GLY A 27 18.15 -12.14 -11.52
C GLY A 27 18.71 -12.58 -10.17
N LYS A 28 19.53 -11.71 -9.56
CA LYS A 28 20.29 -12.05 -8.33
C LYS A 28 19.43 -12.32 -7.10
N LEU A 29 18.29 -11.65 -7.00
CA LEU A 29 17.34 -11.77 -5.87
C LEU A 29 16.10 -12.61 -6.23
N ASN A 30 16.16 -13.34 -7.32
CA ASN A 30 15.08 -14.24 -7.74
C ASN A 30 15.12 -15.55 -6.94
N PHE A 31 14.76 -15.46 -5.68
CA PHE A 31 14.65 -16.65 -4.82
C PHE A 31 13.44 -17.50 -5.23
N SER A 32 13.66 -18.83 -5.28
CA SER A 32 12.58 -19.79 -5.45
C SER A 32 11.60 -19.78 -4.26
N ILE A 33 10.40 -20.30 -4.46
CA ILE A 33 9.40 -20.38 -3.38
C ILE A 33 9.96 -21.06 -2.12
N PRO A 34 10.62 -22.25 -2.19
CA PRO A 34 11.21 -22.86 -0.99
C PRO A 34 12.27 -21.98 -0.30
N GLN A 35 13.08 -21.25 -1.09
CA GLN A 35 14.06 -20.32 -0.52
C GLN A 35 13.38 -19.15 0.22
N ARG A 36 12.31 -18.59 -0.36
CA ARG A 36 11.53 -17.53 0.30
C ARG A 36 10.84 -18.04 1.56
N GLU A 37 10.26 -19.24 1.52
CA GLU A 37 9.66 -19.87 2.69
C GLU A 37 10.65 -20.10 3.83
N ALA A 38 11.89 -20.45 3.50
CA ALA A 38 12.94 -20.65 4.48
C ALA A 38 13.42 -19.37 5.18
N LEU A 39 13.13 -18.19 4.61
CA LEU A 39 13.44 -16.90 5.24
C LEU A 39 12.53 -16.57 6.44
N PHE A 40 11.35 -17.20 6.51
CA PHE A 40 10.33 -16.84 7.49
C PHE A 40 9.91 -18.07 8.30
N SER A 41 10.07 -18.00 9.63
CA SER A 41 9.78 -19.11 10.54
C SER A 41 8.30 -19.23 10.93
N GLY A 42 7.56 -18.11 10.94
CA GLY A 42 6.14 -18.07 11.27
C GLY A 42 5.25 -18.26 10.05
N SER A 43 4.02 -18.74 10.23
CA SER A 43 3.07 -18.92 9.13
C SER A 43 2.26 -17.65 8.86
N GLU A 44 1.44 -17.24 9.82
CA GLU A 44 0.47 -16.15 9.71
C GLU A 44 0.48 -15.30 10.96
N GLY A 45 0.22 -14.03 10.83
CA GLY A 45 0.10 -13.16 11.99
C GLY A 45 -0.17 -11.71 11.64
N ILE A 46 -0.28 -10.92 12.69
CA ILE A 46 -0.52 -9.49 12.61
C ILE A 46 0.78 -8.77 12.93
N VAL A 47 1.07 -7.72 12.18
CA VAL A 47 2.27 -6.90 12.35
C VAL A 47 1.85 -5.46 12.55
N THR A 48 2.48 -4.81 13.51
CA THR A 48 2.35 -3.36 13.72
C THR A 48 3.71 -2.75 14.08
N ILE A 49 3.82 -1.44 13.96
CA ILE A 49 5.00 -0.70 14.40
C ILE A 49 4.72 -0.11 15.78
N GLY A 50 5.60 -0.39 16.74
CA GLY A 50 5.56 0.18 18.09
C GLY A 50 6.75 1.11 18.34
N GLY A 51 7.10 1.27 19.60
CA GLY A 51 8.21 2.11 20.07
C GLY A 51 7.75 3.48 20.58
N GLY A 52 8.25 3.89 21.74
CA GLY A 52 7.91 5.15 22.38
C GLY A 52 6.40 5.34 22.56
N LYS A 53 5.87 6.46 22.09
CA LYS A 53 4.43 6.75 22.16
C LYS A 53 3.57 5.77 21.37
N TYR A 54 4.11 5.14 20.35
CA TYR A 54 3.37 4.18 19.51
C TYR A 54 3.14 2.84 20.21
N SER A 55 3.94 2.47 21.22
CA SER A 55 3.69 1.28 22.04
C SER A 55 2.38 1.37 22.81
N VAL A 56 1.99 2.55 23.28
CA VAL A 56 0.70 2.78 23.97
C VAL A 56 -0.46 2.65 22.98
N LEU A 57 -0.32 3.19 21.78
CA LEU A 57 -1.32 3.06 20.72
C LEU A 57 -1.46 1.59 20.30
N ALA A 58 -0.34 0.91 20.03
CA ALA A 58 -0.31 -0.51 19.70
C ALA A 58 -0.97 -1.36 20.79
N TYR A 59 -0.71 -1.08 22.07
CA TYR A 59 -1.37 -1.77 23.17
C TYR A 59 -2.90 -1.64 23.11
N THR A 60 -3.38 -0.42 22.87
CA THR A 60 -4.82 -0.16 22.78
C THR A 60 -5.44 -0.85 21.56
N MET A 61 -4.78 -0.77 20.42
CA MET A 61 -5.17 -1.46 19.18
C MET A 61 -5.23 -2.98 19.39
N ILE A 62 -4.19 -3.59 19.97
CA ILE A 62 -4.11 -5.03 20.23
C ILE A 62 -5.23 -5.47 21.17
N LYS A 63 -5.50 -4.71 22.22
CA LYS A 63 -6.58 -5.01 23.15
C LYS A 63 -7.94 -5.01 22.43
N LYS A 64 -8.20 -4.00 21.62
CA LYS A 64 -9.41 -3.92 20.80
C LYS A 64 -9.50 -5.05 19.79
N LEU A 65 -8.40 -5.41 19.17
CA LEU A 65 -8.32 -6.54 18.26
C LEU A 65 -8.72 -7.86 18.95
N ARG A 66 -8.26 -8.08 20.18
CA ARG A 66 -8.66 -9.27 20.99
C ARG A 66 -10.13 -9.26 21.35
N ASP A 67 -10.74 -8.08 21.58
CA ASP A 67 -12.17 -7.94 21.81
C ASP A 67 -13.02 -8.42 20.60
N THR A 68 -12.48 -8.40 19.38
CA THR A 68 -13.14 -8.97 18.18
C THR A 68 -13.10 -10.51 18.13
N GLY A 69 -12.39 -11.16 19.03
CA GLY A 69 -12.15 -12.60 19.02
C GLY A 69 -10.99 -13.04 18.12
N THR A 70 -10.23 -12.12 17.56
CA THR A 70 -9.03 -12.44 16.76
C THR A 70 -7.96 -13.12 17.63
N THR A 71 -7.42 -14.26 17.18
CA THR A 71 -6.46 -15.08 17.94
C THR A 71 -5.05 -15.11 17.30
N LEU A 72 -4.89 -14.66 16.07
CA LEU A 72 -3.62 -14.63 15.36
C LEU A 72 -2.48 -14.05 16.21
N PRO A 73 -1.26 -14.62 16.16
CA PRO A 73 -0.10 -14.09 16.85
C PRO A 73 0.27 -12.69 16.32
N ILE A 74 0.87 -11.87 17.20
CA ILE A 74 1.19 -10.48 16.89
C ILE A 74 2.69 -10.23 17.01
N GLU A 75 3.27 -9.55 16.04
CA GLU A 75 4.60 -8.99 16.11
C GLU A 75 4.53 -7.46 16.13
N VAL A 76 5.08 -6.88 17.18
CA VAL A 76 5.28 -5.43 17.28
C VAL A 76 6.74 -5.12 16.94
N ILE A 77 6.93 -4.42 15.84
CA ILE A 77 8.27 -4.06 15.37
C ILE A 77 8.72 -2.80 16.10
N ILE A 78 9.85 -2.87 16.78
CA ILE A 78 10.44 -1.76 17.55
C ILE A 78 11.61 -1.18 16.76
N PRO A 79 11.51 0.09 16.34
CA PRO A 79 12.59 0.78 15.63
C PRO A 79 13.82 1.01 16.52
N PRO A 80 15.03 1.16 15.95
CA PRO A 80 16.29 1.28 16.72
C PRO A 80 16.31 2.41 17.73
N GLN A 81 15.67 3.55 17.42
CA GLN A 81 15.62 4.72 18.30
C GLN A 81 14.71 4.52 19.53
N ASP A 82 13.86 3.51 19.52
CA ASP A 82 12.86 3.23 20.54
C ASP A 82 13.14 1.89 21.26
N GLU A 83 14.30 1.28 21.03
CA GLU A 83 14.70 0.06 21.75
C GLU A 83 14.83 0.35 23.25
N GLY A 84 14.38 -0.60 24.08
CA GLY A 84 14.32 -0.44 25.54
C GLY A 84 12.91 -0.47 26.13
N GLU A 85 11.90 -0.76 25.34
CA GLU A 85 10.48 -0.93 25.71
C GLU A 85 10.22 -2.21 26.54
N ASP A 86 11.07 -2.46 27.53
CA ASP A 86 11.12 -3.74 28.25
C ASP A 86 9.80 -4.12 28.92
N ASP A 87 9.13 -3.15 29.55
CA ASP A 87 7.87 -3.45 30.24
C ASP A 87 6.76 -3.85 29.26
N PHE A 88 6.58 -3.09 28.19
CA PHE A 88 5.61 -3.41 27.15
C PHE A 88 5.92 -4.76 26.50
N CYS A 89 7.15 -4.95 26.05
CA CYS A 89 7.55 -6.12 25.29
C CYS A 89 7.62 -7.40 26.13
N LYS A 90 8.08 -7.31 27.41
CA LYS A 90 8.29 -8.48 28.27
C LYS A 90 7.08 -8.82 29.15
N ASN A 91 6.33 -7.82 29.63
CA ASN A 91 5.31 -8.01 30.63
C ASN A 91 3.88 -7.90 30.10
N TRP A 92 3.62 -7.05 29.11
CA TRP A 92 2.27 -6.81 28.59
C TRP A 92 1.95 -7.58 27.33
N LEU A 93 2.79 -7.44 26.31
CA LEU A 93 2.53 -7.99 24.97
C LEU A 93 2.36 -9.53 24.95
N PRO A 94 3.11 -10.34 25.74
CA PRO A 94 2.93 -11.79 25.77
C PRO A 94 1.56 -12.23 26.25
N LYS A 95 0.86 -11.43 27.09
CA LYS A 95 -0.50 -11.72 27.55
C LYS A 95 -1.53 -11.72 26.43
N PHE A 96 -1.19 -11.10 25.31
CA PHE A 96 -2.02 -10.98 24.11
C PHE A 96 -1.50 -11.82 22.94
N ASN A 97 -0.76 -12.91 23.20
CA ASN A 97 -0.13 -13.72 22.16
C ASN A 97 0.71 -12.87 21.19
N GLY A 98 1.52 -11.98 21.74
CA GLY A 98 2.36 -11.06 20.99
C GLY A 98 3.80 -11.07 21.47
N LYS A 99 4.70 -10.60 20.61
CA LYS A 99 6.13 -10.40 20.91
C LYS A 99 6.66 -9.15 20.18
N CYS A 100 7.68 -8.54 20.75
CA CYS A 100 8.44 -7.51 20.05
C CYS A 100 9.49 -8.14 19.14
N ILE A 101 9.73 -7.47 18.02
CA ILE A 101 10.85 -7.74 17.11
C ILE A 101 11.67 -6.45 17.05
N TYR A 102 12.91 -6.52 17.48
CA TYR A 102 13.81 -5.36 17.44
C TYR A 102 14.54 -5.32 16.11
N PHE A 103 14.62 -4.14 15.52
CA PHE A 103 15.34 -3.97 14.25
C PHE A 103 16.82 -4.39 14.39
N SER A 104 17.47 -4.04 15.49
CA SER A 104 18.86 -4.35 15.76
C SER A 104 19.18 -5.84 15.84
N ASP A 105 18.19 -6.68 16.19
CA ASP A 105 18.37 -8.14 16.25
C ASP A 105 18.49 -8.77 14.85
N ILE A 106 17.96 -8.10 13.82
CA ILE A 106 17.84 -8.68 12.47
C ILE A 106 18.68 -7.91 11.45
N VAL A 107 18.70 -6.58 11.54
CA VAL A 107 19.39 -5.74 10.58
C VAL A 107 20.66 -5.18 11.22
N PRO A 108 21.85 -5.45 10.65
CA PRO A 108 23.10 -4.90 11.16
C PRO A 108 23.05 -3.36 11.25
N SER A 109 23.64 -2.79 12.28
CA SER A 109 23.60 -1.34 12.57
C SER A 109 24.13 -0.46 11.43
N LYS A 110 25.15 -0.93 10.70
CA LYS A 110 25.77 -0.16 9.62
C LYS A 110 24.82 0.15 8.45
N PRO A 111 24.09 -0.82 7.85
CA PRO A 111 23.10 -0.51 6.80
C PRO A 111 22.01 0.45 7.28
N LEU A 112 21.56 0.33 8.52
CA LEU A 112 20.53 1.22 9.08
C LEU A 112 21.01 2.66 9.21
N SER A 113 22.23 2.87 9.71
CA SER A 113 22.81 4.21 9.84
C SER A 113 23.07 4.88 8.49
N ASP A 114 23.49 4.10 7.49
CA ASP A 114 23.79 4.59 6.15
C ASP A 114 22.51 5.02 5.41
N LEU A 115 21.40 4.30 5.60
CA LEU A 115 20.12 4.57 4.94
C LEU A 115 19.33 5.71 5.59
N LYS A 116 19.67 6.13 6.83
CA LYS A 116 18.98 7.21 7.58
C LYS A 116 17.45 7.08 7.53
N LEU A 117 16.96 5.87 7.71
CA LEU A 117 15.52 5.58 7.62
C LEU A 117 14.75 6.27 8.74
N THR A 118 13.64 6.90 8.39
CA THR A 118 12.76 7.61 9.33
C THR A 118 11.30 7.34 9.03
N HIS A 119 10.45 7.40 10.06
CA HIS A 119 8.99 7.39 9.95
C HIS A 119 8.42 6.35 8.97
N PHE A 120 7.85 6.79 7.88
CA PHE A 120 7.13 5.95 6.90
C PHE A 120 7.99 4.82 6.30
N GLN A 121 9.30 5.04 6.17
CA GLN A 121 10.20 4.04 5.61
C GLN A 121 10.33 2.79 6.50
N LEU A 122 10.09 2.92 7.81
CA LEU A 122 10.18 1.82 8.77
C LEU A 122 9.10 0.75 8.55
N LYS A 123 7.95 1.12 7.99
CA LYS A 123 6.83 0.20 7.76
C LYS A 123 7.21 -0.96 6.84
N VAL A 124 7.73 -0.66 5.66
CA VAL A 124 8.13 -1.71 4.69
C VAL A 124 9.24 -2.59 5.24
N PHE A 125 10.18 -2.02 5.98
CA PHE A 125 11.19 -2.82 6.68
C PHE A 125 10.57 -3.74 7.73
N GLY A 126 9.65 -3.23 8.54
CA GLY A 126 8.93 -4.02 9.53
C GLY A 126 8.22 -5.22 8.91
N LEU A 127 7.57 -5.02 7.76
CA LEU A 127 6.97 -6.11 7.01
C LEU A 127 8.01 -7.16 6.57
N ILE A 128 9.17 -6.73 6.10
CA ILE A 128 10.22 -7.63 5.62
C ILE A 128 10.83 -8.44 6.77
N ILE A 129 11.16 -7.80 7.90
CA ILE A 129 11.84 -8.45 9.04
C ILE A 129 10.91 -9.30 9.91
N SER A 130 9.60 -9.09 9.86
CA SER A 130 8.63 -9.94 10.54
C SER A 130 8.86 -11.41 10.22
N SER A 131 8.67 -12.29 11.19
CA SER A 131 8.84 -13.74 11.00
C SER A 131 7.72 -14.40 10.19
N PHE A 132 6.57 -13.76 10.01
CA PHE A 132 5.41 -14.34 9.34
C PHE A 132 5.55 -14.37 7.81
N LYS A 133 5.01 -15.42 7.18
CA LYS A 133 4.88 -15.56 5.73
C LYS A 133 3.69 -14.78 5.18
N ARG A 134 2.57 -14.80 5.90
CA ARG A 134 1.33 -14.07 5.59
C ARG A 134 1.04 -13.07 6.71
N ILE A 135 0.84 -11.83 6.35
CA ILE A 135 0.73 -10.72 7.31
C ILE A 135 -0.57 -9.96 7.10
N ILE A 136 -1.25 -9.66 8.20
CA ILE A 136 -2.15 -8.53 8.30
C ILE A 136 -1.36 -7.41 8.97
N PHE A 137 -1.09 -6.34 8.24
CA PHE A 137 -0.48 -5.15 8.79
C PHE A 137 -1.56 -4.19 9.29
N LEU A 138 -1.37 -3.65 10.48
CA LEU A 138 -2.21 -2.59 11.06
C LEU A 138 -1.30 -1.53 11.67
N ASP A 139 -1.50 -0.27 11.31
CA ASP A 139 -0.88 0.84 12.06
C ASP A 139 -1.36 0.83 13.52
N ALA A 140 -0.56 1.36 14.42
CA ALA A 140 -0.85 1.32 15.86
C ALA A 140 -2.16 2.06 16.26
N ASP A 141 -2.69 2.89 15.38
CA ASP A 141 -3.95 3.62 15.54
C ASP A 141 -5.09 3.09 14.63
N ASN A 142 -4.89 1.92 14.03
CA ASN A 142 -5.89 1.27 13.18
C ASN A 142 -6.63 0.16 13.95
N TYR A 143 -7.94 0.28 14.08
CA TYR A 143 -8.75 -0.61 14.92
C TYR A 143 -9.59 -1.55 14.06
N ALA A 144 -9.36 -2.86 14.19
CA ALA A 144 -10.23 -3.86 13.60
C ALA A 144 -11.60 -3.89 14.29
N VAL A 145 -12.66 -3.90 13.48
CA VAL A 145 -14.05 -3.95 13.97
C VAL A 145 -14.66 -5.35 13.86
N LYS A 146 -13.93 -6.32 13.29
CA LYS A 146 -14.34 -7.73 13.18
C LYS A 146 -13.16 -8.68 13.40
N ASN A 147 -13.47 -9.97 13.58
CA ASN A 147 -12.46 -11.02 13.68
C ASN A 147 -11.68 -11.15 12.36
N LEU A 148 -10.35 -11.21 12.45
CA LEU A 148 -9.44 -11.28 11.31
C LEU A 148 -8.85 -12.67 11.05
N ASP A 149 -9.17 -13.67 11.85
CA ASP A 149 -8.55 -15.01 11.75
C ASP A 149 -8.76 -15.70 10.40
N LEU A 150 -9.81 -15.33 9.67
CA LEU A 150 -10.12 -15.90 8.36
C LEU A 150 -9.62 -15.05 7.18
N ALA A 151 -8.94 -13.93 7.41
CA ALA A 151 -8.52 -13.02 6.36
C ALA A 151 -7.66 -13.70 5.27
N PHE A 152 -6.85 -14.68 5.63
CA PHE A 152 -6.00 -15.41 4.71
C PHE A 152 -6.71 -16.54 3.93
N ASN A 153 -7.96 -16.83 4.26
CA ASN A 153 -8.78 -17.87 3.63
C ASN A 153 -9.83 -17.31 2.67
N THR A 154 -9.76 -16.01 2.39
CA THR A 154 -10.69 -15.30 1.50
C THR A 154 -10.34 -15.53 0.02
N THR A 155 -11.33 -15.40 -0.86
CA THR A 155 -11.12 -15.56 -2.31
C THR A 155 -10.21 -14.46 -2.84
N SER A 156 -10.47 -13.22 -2.46
CA SER A 156 -9.67 -12.06 -2.86
C SER A 156 -8.19 -12.19 -2.52
N PHE A 157 -7.88 -12.67 -1.31
CA PHE A 157 -6.50 -12.90 -0.90
C PHE A 157 -5.84 -14.09 -1.61
N ASN A 158 -6.56 -15.20 -1.79
CA ASN A 158 -6.06 -16.36 -2.52
C ASN A 158 -5.73 -16.01 -3.98
N ASP A 159 -6.55 -15.21 -4.63
CA ASP A 159 -6.34 -14.80 -6.01
C ASP A 159 -5.17 -13.83 -6.16
N THR A 160 -5.05 -12.87 -5.26
CA THR A 160 -4.14 -11.73 -5.42
C THR A 160 -2.91 -11.76 -4.52
N GLY A 161 -3.04 -12.23 -3.29
CA GLY A 161 -1.96 -12.23 -2.28
C GLY A 161 -1.60 -10.85 -1.72
N LEU A 162 -2.25 -9.78 -2.19
CA LEU A 162 -2.07 -8.42 -1.69
C LEU A 162 -3.41 -7.68 -1.72
N ILE A 163 -3.88 -7.31 -0.55
CA ILE A 163 -5.10 -6.52 -0.38
C ILE A 163 -4.73 -5.15 0.16
N LEU A 164 -5.25 -4.12 -0.48
CA LEU A 164 -5.06 -2.72 -0.13
C LEU A 164 -6.43 -2.02 -0.04
N TRP A 165 -6.48 -0.93 0.71
CA TRP A 165 -7.69 -0.12 0.84
C TRP A 165 -7.51 1.27 0.25
N PRO A 166 -8.61 1.93 -0.16
CA PRO A 166 -8.56 3.29 -0.66
C PRO A 166 -8.30 4.29 0.47
N ASP A 167 -7.53 5.33 0.16
CA ASP A 167 -7.35 6.50 1.02
C ASP A 167 -8.39 7.59 0.70
N PHE A 168 -8.44 8.62 1.53
CA PHE A 168 -9.26 9.82 1.32
C PHE A 168 -8.93 10.57 0.03
N TRP A 169 -7.67 10.55 -0.38
CA TRP A 169 -7.17 11.38 -1.47
C TRP A 169 -7.26 10.68 -2.83
N ARG A 170 -7.57 11.49 -3.86
CA ARG A 170 -7.50 11.05 -5.25
C ARG A 170 -6.07 10.70 -5.62
N ARG A 171 -5.90 9.71 -6.48
CA ARG A 171 -4.60 9.40 -7.05
C ARG A 171 -4.18 10.47 -8.05
N VAL A 172 -2.96 10.98 -7.87
CA VAL A 172 -2.39 12.06 -8.69
C VAL A 172 -1.09 11.63 -9.38
N THR A 173 -0.81 10.35 -9.41
CA THR A 173 0.40 9.78 -10.04
C THR A 173 0.45 10.17 -11.51
N PRO A 174 1.52 10.87 -11.97
CA PRO A 174 1.58 11.40 -13.32
C PRO A 174 2.02 10.34 -14.35
N PRO A 175 1.78 10.56 -15.65
CA PRO A 175 2.28 9.69 -16.72
C PRO A 175 3.79 9.46 -16.69
N ALA A 176 4.56 10.42 -16.18
CA ALA A 176 6.02 10.28 -16.01
C ALA A 176 6.41 9.09 -15.13
N PHE A 177 5.64 8.79 -14.07
CA PHE A 177 5.88 7.63 -13.23
C PHE A 177 5.75 6.33 -14.03
N TYR A 178 4.67 6.19 -14.80
CA TYR A 178 4.44 5.00 -15.64
C TYR A 178 5.54 4.81 -16.69
N ASN A 179 6.03 5.91 -17.28
CA ASN A 179 7.18 5.85 -18.17
C ASN A 179 8.46 5.35 -17.47
N ILE A 180 8.71 5.80 -16.24
CA ILE A 180 9.88 5.39 -15.44
C ILE A 180 9.83 3.90 -15.10
N ILE A 181 8.67 3.39 -14.69
CA ILE A 181 8.51 1.97 -14.37
C ILE A 181 8.35 1.07 -15.59
N GLY A 182 8.29 1.64 -16.78
CA GLY A 182 8.14 0.89 -18.04
C GLY A 182 6.72 0.37 -18.30
N SER A 183 5.71 0.89 -17.60
CA SER A 183 4.31 0.56 -17.85
C SER A 183 3.76 1.36 -19.01
N SER A 184 3.05 0.71 -19.93
CA SER A 184 2.33 1.36 -21.01
C SER A 184 0.90 1.68 -20.58
N ILE A 185 0.46 2.91 -20.87
CA ILE A 185 -0.92 3.34 -20.67
C ILE A 185 -1.65 3.24 -22.02
N ASP A 186 -2.72 2.46 -22.07
CA ASP A 186 -3.60 2.46 -23.22
C ASP A 186 -4.62 3.62 -23.12
N ILE A 187 -4.28 4.71 -23.80
CA ILE A 187 -5.11 5.92 -23.82
C ILE A 187 -6.45 5.74 -24.56
N GLY A 188 -6.65 4.66 -25.29
CA GLY A 188 -7.89 4.33 -25.99
C GLY A 188 -8.80 3.39 -25.20
N LYS A 189 -8.35 2.88 -24.04
CA LYS A 189 -9.07 1.86 -23.29
C LYS A 189 -9.37 2.27 -21.86
N ARG A 190 -10.62 2.57 -21.59
CA ARG A 190 -11.12 2.77 -20.23
C ARG A 190 -11.48 1.43 -19.61
N VAL A 191 -10.94 1.13 -18.42
CA VAL A 191 -11.16 -0.14 -17.69
C VAL A 191 -11.81 0.06 -16.32
N ARG A 192 -11.88 1.30 -15.86
CA ARG A 192 -12.48 1.65 -14.57
C ARG A 192 -13.30 2.92 -14.67
N PHE A 193 -14.16 3.11 -13.72
CA PHE A 193 -14.79 4.38 -13.42
C PHE A 193 -14.23 4.93 -12.11
N VAL A 194 -14.19 6.24 -12.02
CA VAL A 194 -13.92 6.92 -10.78
C VAL A 194 -14.65 6.22 -9.64
N SER A 195 -14.00 5.96 -8.54
CA SER A 195 -14.47 5.13 -7.42
C SER A 195 -15.90 5.41 -6.92
N ASP A 196 -16.45 6.56 -7.24
CA ASP A 196 -17.79 6.99 -6.82
C ASP A 196 -18.87 6.63 -7.84
N ASP A 197 -18.48 6.05 -8.98
CA ASP A 197 -19.38 5.85 -10.10
C ASP A 197 -19.37 4.39 -10.57
N ILE A 198 -20.37 3.65 -10.15
CA ILE A 198 -20.62 2.25 -10.55
C ILE A 198 -21.41 2.15 -11.86
N SER A 199 -21.67 3.26 -12.53
CA SER A 199 -22.46 3.26 -13.76
C SER A 199 -21.74 2.54 -14.90
N PRO A 200 -22.46 1.87 -15.82
CA PRO A 200 -21.87 1.22 -16.98
C PRO A 200 -21.05 2.20 -17.84
N VAL A 201 -19.95 1.73 -18.42
CA VAL A 201 -19.07 2.51 -19.33
C VAL A 201 -19.85 3.25 -20.39
N SER A 202 -20.87 2.60 -20.93
CA SER A 202 -21.74 3.16 -21.98
C SER A 202 -22.45 4.47 -21.60
N ARG A 203 -22.59 4.76 -20.31
CA ARG A 203 -23.23 6.01 -19.85
C ARG A 203 -22.34 7.23 -20.04
N TYR A 204 -21.03 7.06 -19.97
CA TYR A 204 -20.05 8.15 -20.01
C TYR A 204 -19.24 8.21 -21.30
N ASP A 205 -19.40 7.20 -22.15
CA ASP A 205 -18.81 7.24 -23.49
C ASP A 205 -19.86 7.76 -24.48
N PRO A 206 -19.87 9.06 -24.77
CA PRO A 206 -20.79 9.64 -25.74
C PRO A 206 -20.62 9.06 -27.14
N PHE A 207 -19.53 8.32 -27.38
CA PHE A 207 -19.20 7.71 -28.67
C PHE A 207 -19.70 6.27 -28.83
N VAL A 208 -20.10 5.61 -27.74
CA VAL A 208 -20.73 4.28 -27.84
C VAL A 208 -22.11 4.37 -28.43
N SER A 209 -22.83 5.47 -28.18
CA SER A 209 -24.19 5.66 -28.66
C SER A 209 -24.33 6.22 -30.08
N ASN A 210 -23.31 6.96 -30.61
CA ASN A 210 -23.33 7.62 -31.92
C ASN A 210 -22.01 7.48 -32.65
N SER A 211 -21.64 6.28 -33.02
CA SER A 211 -20.30 5.95 -33.57
C SER A 211 -19.98 6.60 -34.93
N ASN A 212 -20.95 7.21 -35.61
CA ASN A 212 -20.79 7.71 -36.99
C ASN A 212 -20.48 9.21 -37.07
N ASP A 213 -20.67 9.98 -36.00
CA ASP A 213 -20.57 11.44 -36.04
C ASP A 213 -19.17 12.00 -35.86
N TYR A 214 -18.20 11.17 -35.49
CA TYR A 214 -16.84 11.62 -35.20
C TYR A 214 -15.77 10.75 -35.86
N THR A 215 -14.72 11.38 -36.37
CA THR A 215 -13.54 10.66 -36.86
C THR A 215 -12.79 9.95 -35.73
N PRO A 216 -12.01 8.89 -35.99
CA PRO A 216 -11.20 8.23 -34.98
C PRO A 216 -10.29 9.17 -34.20
N LYS A 217 -9.78 10.23 -34.87
CA LYS A 217 -8.92 11.23 -34.22
C LYS A 217 -9.71 12.12 -33.24
N GLU A 218 -10.88 12.59 -33.62
CA GLU A 218 -11.76 13.39 -32.77
C GLU A 218 -12.22 12.59 -31.53
N ARG A 219 -12.53 11.29 -31.71
CA ARG A 219 -12.86 10.39 -30.59
C ARG A 219 -11.68 10.28 -29.61
N GLN A 220 -10.47 10.07 -30.13
CA GLN A 220 -9.27 9.98 -29.30
C GLN A 220 -8.99 11.29 -28.56
N GLU A 221 -9.09 12.42 -29.22
CA GLU A 221 -8.90 13.74 -28.60
C GLU A 221 -9.93 14.01 -27.50
N HIS A 222 -11.20 13.66 -27.75
CA HIS A 222 -12.27 13.78 -26.76
C HIS A 222 -12.03 12.85 -25.56
N PHE A 223 -11.66 11.61 -25.80
CA PHE A 223 -11.36 10.62 -24.78
C PHE A 223 -10.24 11.10 -23.86
N LEU A 224 -9.11 11.54 -24.43
CA LEU A 224 -7.97 12.09 -23.70
C LEU A 224 -8.32 13.32 -22.84
N LYS A 225 -9.32 14.09 -23.27
CA LYS A 225 -9.75 15.32 -22.57
C LYS A 225 -10.69 15.04 -21.39
N HIS A 226 -11.47 13.97 -21.46
CA HIS A 226 -12.61 13.75 -20.55
C HIS A 226 -12.47 12.49 -19.67
N VAL A 227 -11.63 11.52 -20.03
CA VAL A 227 -11.42 10.31 -19.21
C VAL A 227 -10.30 10.55 -18.21
N PRO A 228 -10.54 10.35 -16.91
CA PRO A 228 -9.48 10.44 -15.91
C PRO A 228 -8.34 9.45 -16.17
N LEU A 229 -7.10 9.88 -15.95
CA LEU A 229 -5.92 9.06 -16.20
C LEU A 229 -6.02 7.67 -15.53
N HIS A 230 -6.46 7.64 -14.28
CA HIS A 230 -6.52 6.41 -13.48
C HIS A 230 -7.72 5.51 -13.78
N ASP A 231 -8.53 5.87 -14.76
CA ASP A 231 -9.55 5.00 -15.35
C ASP A 231 -9.02 4.20 -16.56
N LEU A 232 -7.84 4.58 -17.09
CA LEU A 232 -7.25 3.97 -18.27
C LEU A 232 -6.55 2.65 -17.96
N ASP A 233 -6.52 1.75 -18.93
CA ASP A 233 -5.76 0.51 -18.86
C ASP A 233 -4.25 0.80 -18.74
N GLY A 234 -3.55 -0.03 -17.95
CA GLY A 234 -2.14 0.18 -17.65
C GLY A 234 -1.85 1.20 -16.54
N THR A 235 -2.88 1.72 -15.86
CA THR A 235 -2.72 2.62 -14.71
C THR A 235 -3.19 1.98 -13.40
N MET A 236 -2.66 2.47 -12.28
CA MET A 236 -3.16 2.12 -10.95
C MET A 236 -4.56 2.74 -10.74
N PRO A 237 -5.44 2.09 -9.95
CA PRO A 237 -6.78 2.61 -9.70
C PRO A 237 -6.77 3.91 -8.90
N ASP A 238 -7.82 4.71 -9.04
CA ASP A 238 -8.21 5.75 -8.12
C ASP A 238 -9.19 5.11 -7.09
N LEU A 239 -9.16 5.44 -5.84
CA LEU A 239 -8.40 6.45 -5.09
C LEU A 239 -6.91 6.08 -4.91
N SER A 240 -6.11 6.98 -4.27
CA SER A 240 -4.80 6.56 -3.77
C SER A 240 -4.99 5.46 -2.72
N SER A 241 -3.99 4.59 -2.56
CA SER A 241 -4.05 3.55 -1.54
C SER A 241 -3.65 4.09 -0.17
N GLU A 242 -4.27 3.57 0.87
CA GLU A 242 -3.85 3.79 2.24
C GLU A 242 -2.89 2.67 2.66
N SER A 243 -2.05 2.90 3.65
CA SER A 243 -1.09 1.91 4.16
C SER A 243 -1.19 1.66 5.66
N GLY A 244 -2.21 2.20 6.33
CA GLY A 244 -2.50 1.91 7.74
C GLY A 244 -3.02 0.50 7.95
N GLN A 245 -3.47 -0.15 6.87
CA GLN A 245 -3.83 -1.57 6.85
C GLN A 245 -3.52 -2.21 5.50
N MET A 246 -3.09 -3.46 5.51
CA MET A 246 -2.93 -4.30 4.33
C MET A 246 -2.90 -5.78 4.71
N VAL A 247 -3.26 -6.67 3.76
CA VAL A 247 -3.04 -8.11 3.89
C VAL A 247 -2.08 -8.55 2.78
N ILE A 248 -0.99 -9.23 3.15
CA ILE A 248 0.05 -9.58 2.19
C ILE A 248 0.61 -10.98 2.41
N ASP A 249 0.74 -11.73 1.33
CA ASP A 249 1.53 -12.95 1.23
C ASP A 249 2.97 -12.59 0.82
N LYS A 250 3.89 -12.65 1.78
CA LYS A 250 5.30 -12.28 1.55
C LYS A 250 6.02 -13.26 0.62
N ILE A 251 5.58 -14.50 0.56
CA ILE A 251 6.19 -15.49 -0.33
C ILE A 251 5.87 -15.13 -1.78
N ARG A 252 4.61 -14.83 -2.06
CA ARG A 252 4.14 -14.42 -3.38
C ARG A 252 4.65 -13.03 -3.77
N HIS A 253 4.56 -12.08 -2.85
CA HIS A 253 4.90 -10.67 -3.03
C HIS A 253 6.31 -10.28 -2.55
N PHE A 254 7.25 -11.25 -2.49
CA PHE A 254 8.60 -10.98 -2.00
C PHE A 254 9.29 -9.85 -2.79
N ASN A 255 9.27 -9.94 -4.12
CA ASN A 255 9.86 -8.92 -4.97
C ASN A 255 9.08 -7.59 -4.93
N THR A 256 7.76 -7.63 -4.72
CA THR A 256 6.94 -6.44 -4.51
C THR A 256 7.40 -5.68 -3.26
N LEU A 257 7.64 -6.38 -2.15
CA LEU A 257 8.16 -5.75 -0.92
C LEU A 257 9.56 -5.17 -1.11
N LEU A 258 10.45 -5.86 -1.84
CA LEU A 258 11.78 -5.34 -2.12
C LEU A 258 11.73 -4.09 -3.02
N LEU A 259 10.82 -4.05 -4.00
CA LEU A 259 10.63 -2.87 -4.83
C LEU A 259 9.95 -1.73 -4.06
N ALA A 260 8.97 -2.04 -3.19
CA ALA A 260 8.39 -1.07 -2.29
C ALA A 260 9.45 -0.48 -1.33
N LEU A 261 10.37 -1.32 -0.83
CA LEU A 261 11.51 -0.86 -0.05
C LEU A 261 12.39 0.11 -0.85
N TYR A 262 12.72 -0.22 -2.10
CA TYR A 262 13.46 0.67 -2.97
C TYR A 262 12.76 2.03 -3.14
N TYR A 263 11.45 2.03 -3.37
CA TYR A 263 10.67 3.26 -3.46
C TYR A 263 10.66 4.05 -2.16
N ASN A 264 10.68 3.38 -1.00
CA ASN A 264 10.71 4.02 0.31
C ASN A 264 12.10 4.58 0.64
N VAL A 265 13.19 3.86 0.34
CA VAL A 265 14.56 4.33 0.55
C VAL A 265 14.80 5.62 -0.23
N TYR A 266 14.40 5.67 -1.49
CA TYR A 266 14.51 6.86 -2.35
C TYR A 266 13.26 7.74 -2.34
N GLY A 267 12.31 7.47 -1.44
CA GLY A 267 11.03 8.15 -1.32
C GLY A 267 11.17 9.66 -1.11
N PRO A 268 11.86 10.11 -0.04
CA PRO A 268 12.01 11.53 0.24
C PRO A 268 12.69 12.32 -0.87
N THR A 269 13.60 11.68 -1.61
CA THR A 269 14.34 12.32 -2.70
C THR A 269 13.55 12.35 -4.00
N TRP A 270 12.86 11.25 -4.35
CA TRP A 270 12.24 11.07 -5.67
C TRP A 270 10.81 10.55 -5.62
N TYR A 271 10.60 9.33 -5.07
CA TYR A 271 9.37 8.58 -5.33
C TYR A 271 8.14 9.13 -4.64
N TYR A 272 8.24 9.64 -3.43
CA TYR A 272 7.08 10.20 -2.74
C TYR A 272 6.47 11.36 -3.52
N LYS A 273 7.28 12.36 -3.85
CA LYS A 273 6.84 13.52 -4.66
C LYS A 273 6.42 13.12 -6.07
N MET A 274 7.08 12.14 -6.66
CA MET A 274 6.75 11.69 -8.00
C MET A 274 5.40 10.97 -8.04
N ILE A 275 5.10 10.13 -7.05
CA ILE A 275 3.85 9.37 -6.99
C ILE A 275 2.68 10.27 -6.54
N SER A 276 2.89 11.09 -5.50
CA SER A 276 1.85 11.91 -4.86
C SER A 276 1.80 13.36 -5.32
N GLN A 277 2.75 13.82 -6.14
CA GLN A 277 2.88 15.21 -6.62
C GLN A 277 3.01 16.25 -5.48
N GLY A 278 3.48 15.85 -4.29
CA GLY A 278 3.57 16.74 -3.13
C GLY A 278 2.20 17.14 -2.57
N THR A 279 1.17 16.34 -2.84
CA THR A 279 -0.17 16.55 -2.27
C THR A 279 -0.26 16.01 -0.84
N ALA A 280 -1.36 16.30 -0.17
CA ALA A 280 -1.63 15.74 1.15
C ALA A 280 -1.63 14.21 1.12
N GLY A 281 -1.11 13.59 2.19
CA GLY A 281 -0.92 12.15 2.29
C GLY A 281 0.33 11.63 1.55
N GLU A 282 1.29 12.50 1.20
CA GLU A 282 2.58 12.08 0.68
C GLU A 282 3.31 11.18 1.69
N GLY A 283 3.82 10.04 1.22
CA GLY A 283 4.52 9.07 2.05
C GLY A 283 4.64 7.70 1.39
N ASP A 284 4.64 6.66 2.22
CA ASP A 284 4.82 5.26 1.79
C ASP A 284 3.57 4.63 1.17
N LYS A 285 2.40 5.16 1.43
CA LYS A 285 1.10 4.52 1.17
C LYS A 285 0.93 3.98 -0.25
N ASP A 286 1.31 4.73 -1.25
CA ASP A 286 1.18 4.33 -2.65
C ASP A 286 2.36 3.46 -3.16
N THR A 287 3.41 3.27 -2.37
CA THR A 287 4.60 2.53 -2.81
C THR A 287 4.34 1.03 -2.98
N PHE A 288 3.42 0.46 -2.21
CA PHE A 288 3.07 -0.96 -2.28
C PHE A 288 2.30 -1.28 -3.57
N VAL A 289 1.26 -0.50 -3.87
CA VAL A 289 0.51 -0.68 -5.13
C VAL A 289 1.37 -0.37 -6.34
N ALA A 290 2.23 0.67 -6.25
CA ALA A 290 3.15 1.03 -7.32
C ALA A 290 4.15 -0.09 -7.61
N ALA A 291 4.68 -0.75 -6.58
CA ALA A 291 5.59 -1.88 -6.72
C ALA A 291 4.90 -3.11 -7.31
N ALA A 292 3.70 -3.45 -6.86
CA ALA A 292 2.92 -4.54 -7.44
C ALA A 292 2.60 -4.27 -8.91
N HIS A 293 2.16 -3.06 -9.24
CA HIS A 293 1.86 -2.64 -10.60
C HIS A 293 3.10 -2.69 -11.52
N ALA A 294 4.24 -2.17 -11.07
CA ALA A 294 5.49 -2.17 -11.84
C ALA A 294 6.01 -3.59 -12.15
N LEU A 295 5.72 -4.56 -11.29
CA LEU A 295 6.10 -5.97 -11.45
C LEU A 295 5.00 -6.83 -12.06
N ASN A 296 3.88 -6.25 -12.50
CA ASN A 296 2.69 -6.97 -12.97
C ASN A 296 2.23 -8.06 -11.99
N MET A 297 2.40 -7.82 -10.70
CA MET A 297 1.91 -8.72 -9.65
C MET A 297 0.44 -8.42 -9.36
N PRO A 298 -0.40 -9.44 -9.19
CA PRO A 298 -1.81 -9.24 -8.88
C PRO A 298 -1.97 -8.61 -7.49
N TYR A 299 -2.90 -7.68 -7.39
CA TYR A 299 -3.33 -7.07 -6.12
C TYR A 299 -4.80 -6.73 -6.19
N TYR A 300 -5.44 -6.59 -5.05
CA TYR A 300 -6.78 -6.08 -4.96
C TYR A 300 -6.80 -4.83 -4.11
N GLN A 301 -7.26 -3.74 -4.65
CA GLN A 301 -7.59 -2.53 -3.90
C GLN A 301 -9.10 -2.46 -3.77
N VAL A 302 -9.60 -2.43 -2.53
CA VAL A 302 -11.03 -2.30 -2.22
C VAL A 302 -11.61 -1.12 -3.01
N ARG A 303 -12.72 -1.36 -3.70
CA ARG A 303 -13.34 -0.40 -4.63
C ARG A 303 -14.33 0.51 -3.94
N THR A 304 -15.04 -0.05 -2.97
CA THR A 304 -15.99 0.72 -2.19
C THR A 304 -15.27 1.76 -1.37
N LYS A 305 -15.73 3.01 -1.50
CA LYS A 305 -15.17 4.12 -0.77
C LYS A 305 -15.45 3.95 0.72
N PHE A 306 -14.47 4.34 1.53
CA PHE A 306 -14.60 4.40 2.98
C PHE A 306 -15.75 5.33 3.42
N GLU A 307 -16.27 5.10 4.62
CA GLU A 307 -17.17 6.00 5.31
C GLU A 307 -16.41 6.80 6.38
N PHE A 308 -17.04 7.86 6.88
CA PHE A 308 -16.48 8.64 7.98
C PHE A 308 -17.12 8.23 9.29
N ASP A 309 -16.31 7.93 10.28
CA ASP A 309 -16.74 7.85 11.67
C ASP A 309 -16.36 9.13 12.41
N GLY A 310 -17.25 9.60 13.30
CA GLY A 310 -17.05 10.86 13.99
C GLY A 310 -18.25 11.25 14.86
N PHE A 311 -18.31 12.51 15.23
CA PHE A 311 -19.40 13.05 16.05
C PHE A 311 -19.81 14.45 15.65
N PHE A 312 -21.04 14.83 15.97
CA PHE A 312 -21.51 16.19 15.84
C PHE A 312 -21.12 17.00 17.09
N TYR A 313 -20.29 18.01 16.92
CA TYR A 313 -19.95 18.95 17.99
C TYR A 313 -21.11 19.92 18.27
N GLN A 314 -21.76 20.36 17.19
CA GLN A 314 -23.00 21.14 17.19
C GLN A 314 -23.91 20.57 16.10
N LYS A 315 -25.18 20.98 16.07
CA LYS A 315 -26.22 20.41 15.22
C LYS A 315 -25.80 20.18 13.76
N ASP A 316 -24.95 21.06 13.22
CA ASP A 316 -24.50 21.02 11.81
C ASP A 316 -22.96 20.98 11.66
N ASP A 317 -22.20 20.80 12.76
CA ASP A 317 -20.73 20.75 12.76
C ASP A 317 -20.24 19.31 13.03
N TYR A 318 -20.16 18.49 11.97
CA TYR A 318 -19.63 17.14 12.04
C TYR A 318 -18.10 17.14 12.08
N LYS A 319 -17.54 16.45 13.04
CA LYS A 319 -16.10 16.20 13.18
C LYS A 319 -15.80 14.74 12.84
N GLY A 320 -15.23 14.50 11.66
CA GLY A 320 -14.70 13.19 11.29
C GLY A 320 -13.45 12.87 12.10
N LEU A 321 -13.39 11.69 12.68
CA LEU A 321 -12.27 11.20 13.48
C LEU A 321 -11.53 10.04 12.81
N ALA A 322 -12.22 9.22 12.06
CA ALA A 322 -11.67 8.01 11.45
C ALA A 322 -12.28 7.73 10.07
N LEU A 323 -11.58 6.93 9.29
CA LEU A 323 -12.10 6.32 8.08
C LEU A 323 -12.57 4.90 8.41
N LEU A 324 -13.83 4.60 8.11
CA LEU A 324 -14.38 3.25 8.24
C LEU A 324 -14.23 2.55 6.89
N GLN A 325 -13.32 1.60 6.83
CA GLN A 325 -13.00 0.85 5.62
C GLN A 325 -13.91 -0.35 5.41
N HIS A 326 -14.26 -0.65 4.16
CA HIS A 326 -15.11 -1.78 3.80
C HIS A 326 -14.39 -3.11 3.90
N ASP A 327 -15.19 -4.15 4.12
CA ASP A 327 -14.73 -5.54 4.10
C ASP A 327 -14.28 -5.93 2.68
N PHE A 328 -13.03 -6.30 2.54
CA PHE A 328 -12.41 -6.59 1.26
C PHE A 328 -12.96 -7.86 0.58
N GLU A 329 -13.46 -8.84 1.33
CA GLU A 329 -14.04 -10.04 0.75
C GLU A 329 -15.48 -9.80 0.26
N GLN A 330 -16.22 -8.92 0.93
CA GLN A 330 -17.56 -8.54 0.47
C GLN A 330 -17.50 -7.58 -0.73
N ASP A 331 -16.41 -6.83 -0.84
CA ASP A 331 -16.18 -5.88 -1.93
C ASP A 331 -15.64 -6.56 -3.20
N TYR A 332 -14.94 -7.70 -3.07
CA TYR A 332 -14.33 -8.46 -4.17
C TYR A 332 -15.37 -9.15 -5.04
#